data_5ca40f782af37ae2ee3da3d05db1b970
#
_entry.id   5ca40f782af37ae2ee3da3d05db1b970
#
_cell.length_a   1.000
_cell.length_b   1.000
_cell.length_c   1.000
_cell.angle_alpha   90.00
_cell.angle_beta   90.00
_cell.angle_gamma   90.00
#
_symmetry.space_group_name_H-M   'P 1'
#
loop_
_entity.id
_entity.type
_entity.pdbx_description
1 polymer ?
#
loop_
_entity_poly.entity_id
_entity_poly.type
_entity_poly.pdbx_seq_one_letter_code
_entity_poly.pdbx_strand_id
1 'polypeptide(L)'
;MNELENYHGRLFTKYQLTSEEREKAKTVSSVVGKNSCFRCGTSFEEENKLPNAAYYCRACLLLGRVRTDEKLYYFPQKDFSMNACLLWKGTLTDWQQRISDGLVANVEKRQATLVHAVTGAGKTEMMYHAVASLINKGGAVCLASPRIDVCIELYKRLQNDFSVPISLLHGKSDPYFRTPLVVATTHQLLKFYQAFDLVLIDEVDAFPYADNPILYRAADNAVKVDGVLVFLTATSTDELDKKVKSGKLQKLSLPRRFHGNPLVVPQKVWFSKFDTYLKKNKLVPKLRNAIQKQRETGYPLLIFVPEISKGLEFATIMEQNFPEETIGFVSSQTDNRLEIVEGFRNKEITILISTTILERGVTFPGVDVIVVQANHYLYTSSSLVQISGRVGRSMDRPTGLLLFFHEGSTRSIEKAIAEIKQMNKEAGYV
;
A
#
# COMPACT_ATOMS: atom_id res chain seq x y z
N MET A 1 -4.74 -32.77 -6.47
CA MET A 1 -3.74 -32.26 -5.50
C MET A 1 -4.15 -32.69 -4.11
N ASN A 2 -3.23 -33.20 -3.31
CA ASN A 2 -3.54 -33.61 -1.94
C ASN A 2 -3.92 -32.33 -1.15
N GLU A 3 -5.13 -32.23 -0.58
CA GLU A 3 -5.60 -31.02 0.12
C GLU A 3 -4.66 -30.58 1.25
N LEU A 4 -3.96 -31.54 1.89
CA LEU A 4 -2.93 -31.27 2.90
C LEU A 4 -1.73 -30.43 2.40
N GLU A 5 -1.42 -30.46 1.11
CA GLU A 5 -0.35 -29.63 0.57
C GLU A 5 -0.65 -28.13 0.72
N ASN A 6 -1.93 -27.74 0.64
CA ASN A 6 -2.37 -26.36 0.81
C ASN A 6 -2.35 -25.88 2.28
N TYR A 7 -2.04 -26.75 3.24
CA TYR A 7 -1.98 -26.39 4.65
C TYR A 7 -0.58 -25.96 5.10
N HIS A 8 0.46 -26.28 4.33
CA HIS A 8 1.82 -25.90 4.67
C HIS A 8 2.00 -24.38 4.75
N GLY A 9 2.61 -23.91 5.84
CA GLY A 9 2.80 -22.51 6.16
C GLY A 9 1.53 -21.81 6.71
N ARG A 10 0.42 -22.53 6.91
CA ARG A 10 -0.86 -21.97 7.38
C ARG A 10 -1.07 -22.21 8.88
N LEU A 11 -1.83 -21.29 9.51
CA LEU A 11 -2.18 -21.31 10.92
C LEU A 11 -3.69 -21.53 11.09
N PHE A 12 -4.06 -22.59 11.79
CA PHE A 12 -5.46 -23.04 11.96
C PHE A 12 -5.88 -23.05 13.42
N THR A 13 -7.18 -22.89 13.65
CA THR A 13 -7.83 -23.24 14.93
C THR A 13 -8.30 -24.69 14.89
N LYS A 14 -8.63 -25.25 16.06
CA LYS A 14 -9.07 -26.63 16.22
C LYS A 14 -10.22 -27.03 15.27
N TYR A 15 -11.17 -26.13 15.07
CA TYR A 15 -12.40 -26.40 14.29
C TYR A 15 -12.22 -26.25 12.77
N GLN A 16 -11.09 -25.81 12.32
CA GLN A 16 -10.76 -25.71 10.90
C GLN A 16 -10.10 -26.98 10.35
N LEU A 17 -9.81 -27.94 11.21
CA LEU A 17 -9.15 -29.19 10.89
C LEU A 17 -9.94 -30.38 11.42
N THR A 18 -9.95 -31.48 10.67
CA THR A 18 -10.46 -32.78 11.12
C THR A 18 -9.55 -33.38 12.21
N SER A 19 -9.98 -34.44 12.87
CA SER A 19 -9.17 -35.12 13.89
C SER A 19 -7.88 -35.68 13.32
N GLU A 20 -7.95 -36.31 12.15
CA GLU A 20 -6.79 -36.86 11.45
C GLU A 20 -5.78 -35.78 11.02
N GLU A 21 -6.25 -34.64 10.54
CA GLU A 21 -5.40 -33.50 10.17
C GLU A 21 -4.71 -32.88 11.38
N ARG A 22 -5.41 -32.79 12.53
CA ARG A 22 -4.80 -32.30 13.77
C ARG A 22 -3.67 -33.20 14.28
N GLU A 23 -3.78 -34.53 14.10
CA GLU A 23 -2.71 -35.47 14.47
C GLU A 23 -1.45 -35.25 13.64
N LYS A 24 -1.59 -34.85 12.37
CA LYS A 24 -0.48 -34.55 11.46
C LYS A 24 0.10 -33.15 11.63
N ALA A 25 -0.62 -32.25 12.28
CA ALA A 25 -0.21 -30.86 12.47
C ALA A 25 0.71 -30.69 13.69
N LYS A 26 1.61 -29.72 13.62
CA LYS A 26 2.29 -29.18 14.80
C LYS A 26 1.40 -28.19 15.52
N THR A 27 1.64 -28.00 16.81
CA THR A 27 0.86 -27.09 17.64
C THR A 27 1.71 -25.95 18.19
N VAL A 28 1.07 -24.80 18.41
CA VAL A 28 1.63 -23.64 19.10
C VAL A 28 0.60 -23.12 20.10
N SER A 29 1.06 -22.44 21.14
CA SER A 29 0.15 -21.79 22.10
C SER A 29 -0.77 -20.80 21.39
N SER A 30 -2.01 -20.70 21.83
CA SER A 30 -2.93 -19.63 21.41
C SER A 30 -2.68 -18.29 22.10
N VAL A 31 -1.86 -18.32 23.18
CA VAL A 31 -1.54 -17.17 24.01
C VAL A 31 -0.05 -16.83 23.89
N VAL A 32 0.27 -15.58 23.79
CA VAL A 32 1.61 -15.02 23.86
C VAL A 32 1.72 -13.99 24.99
N GLY A 33 2.87 -13.97 25.67
CA GLY A 33 3.02 -13.13 26.86
C GLY A 33 2.05 -13.54 27.97
N LYS A 34 1.54 -12.56 28.71
CA LYS A 34 0.65 -12.83 29.86
C LYS A 34 -0.81 -13.06 29.43
N ASN A 35 -1.32 -12.32 28.45
CA ASN A 35 -2.74 -12.32 28.11
C ASN A 35 -3.01 -11.80 26.70
N SER A 36 -2.24 -12.19 25.68
CA SER A 36 -2.45 -11.74 24.33
C SER A 36 -2.60 -12.89 23.35
N CYS A 37 -3.40 -12.68 22.31
CA CYS A 37 -3.63 -13.64 21.26
C CYS A 37 -2.34 -13.89 20.46
N PHE A 38 -1.93 -15.13 20.33
CA PHE A 38 -0.75 -15.49 19.55
C PHE A 38 -0.83 -15.02 18.10
N ARG A 39 -2.00 -15.20 17.46
CA ARG A 39 -2.19 -14.88 16.04
C ARG A 39 -2.07 -13.38 15.74
N CYS A 40 -2.75 -12.53 16.51
CA CYS A 40 -2.88 -11.10 16.20
C CYS A 40 -2.30 -10.15 17.25
N GLY A 41 -1.88 -10.64 18.41
CA GLY A 41 -1.33 -9.81 19.48
C GLY A 41 -2.35 -9.05 20.33
N THR A 42 -3.65 -9.08 19.98
CA THR A 42 -4.69 -8.39 20.76
C THR A 42 -4.83 -9.02 22.14
N SER A 43 -4.94 -8.20 23.18
CA SER A 43 -5.20 -8.68 24.55
C SER A 43 -6.56 -9.34 24.64
N PHE A 44 -6.66 -10.37 25.50
CA PHE A 44 -7.96 -10.96 25.86
C PHE A 44 -8.59 -10.08 26.95
N GLU A 45 -9.84 -9.73 26.76
CA GLU A 45 -10.61 -8.84 27.64
C GLU A 45 -11.72 -9.61 28.38
N GLU A 46 -12.11 -9.16 29.58
CA GLU A 46 -13.15 -9.81 30.37
C GLU A 46 -14.49 -9.95 29.64
N GLU A 47 -14.81 -9.02 28.76
CA GLU A 47 -16.03 -9.07 27.90
C GLU A 47 -16.02 -10.28 26.96
N ASN A 48 -14.85 -10.84 26.67
CA ASN A 48 -14.68 -11.98 25.77
C ASN A 48 -14.48 -13.31 26.54
N LYS A 49 -14.86 -13.35 27.83
CA LYS A 49 -14.81 -14.52 28.68
C LYS A 49 -15.93 -15.51 28.33
N LEU A 50 -15.58 -16.76 28.27
CA LEU A 50 -16.52 -17.86 28.04
C LEU A 50 -17.01 -18.44 29.39
N PRO A 51 -18.14 -19.18 29.40
CA PRO A 51 -18.67 -19.79 30.64
C PRO A 51 -17.70 -20.76 31.33
N ASN A 52 -16.77 -21.36 30.60
CA ASN A 52 -15.72 -22.24 31.13
C ASN A 52 -14.45 -21.48 31.57
N ALA A 53 -14.55 -20.20 31.85
CA ALA A 53 -13.47 -19.31 32.25
C ALA A 53 -12.35 -19.10 31.20
N ALA A 54 -12.44 -19.69 30.01
CA ALA A 54 -11.53 -19.37 28.90
C ALA A 54 -11.92 -18.04 28.25
N TYR A 55 -11.00 -17.47 27.48
CA TYR A 55 -11.22 -16.26 26.70
C TYR A 55 -11.14 -16.56 25.22
N TYR A 56 -11.80 -15.76 24.39
CA TYR A 56 -11.62 -15.81 22.94
C TYR A 56 -11.15 -14.48 22.37
N CYS A 57 -10.40 -14.53 21.29
CA CYS A 57 -9.96 -13.33 20.59
C CYS A 57 -11.02 -12.78 19.65
N ARG A 58 -11.60 -11.62 19.94
CA ARG A 58 -12.62 -10.96 19.12
C ARG A 58 -12.08 -10.57 17.74
N ALA A 59 -10.82 -10.08 17.68
CA ALA A 59 -10.19 -9.67 16.43
C ALA A 59 -9.97 -10.82 15.42
N CYS A 60 -9.95 -12.08 15.91
CA CYS A 60 -9.74 -13.28 15.09
C CYS A 60 -11.01 -14.03 14.71
N LEU A 61 -12.21 -13.54 15.03
CA LEU A 61 -13.47 -14.28 14.82
C LEU A 61 -13.65 -14.76 13.38
N LEU A 62 -13.44 -13.88 12.41
CA LEU A 62 -13.60 -14.19 10.98
C LEU A 62 -12.49 -15.11 10.40
N LEU A 63 -11.40 -15.31 11.15
CA LEU A 63 -10.27 -16.15 10.75
C LEU A 63 -10.25 -17.52 11.47
N GLY A 64 -11.34 -17.83 12.19
CA GLY A 64 -11.42 -18.92 13.16
C GLY A 64 -11.09 -18.43 14.57
N ARG A 65 -12.05 -18.68 15.48
CA ARG A 65 -12.00 -18.17 16.86
C ARG A 65 -10.80 -18.76 17.65
N VAL A 66 -9.84 -17.94 17.98
CA VAL A 66 -8.72 -18.31 18.85
C VAL A 66 -9.19 -18.27 20.30
N ARG A 67 -8.97 -19.33 21.08
CA ARG A 67 -9.37 -19.47 22.48
C ARG A 67 -8.16 -19.77 23.35
N THR A 68 -8.18 -19.31 24.59
CA THR A 68 -7.07 -19.51 25.54
C THR A 68 -6.91 -20.95 26.03
N ASP A 69 -7.99 -21.74 26.02
CA ASP A 69 -8.04 -23.15 26.41
C ASP A 69 -7.75 -24.15 25.25
N GLU A 70 -7.43 -23.62 24.06
CA GLU A 70 -7.12 -24.41 22.88
C GLU A 70 -5.72 -24.08 22.34
N LYS A 71 -5.14 -25.00 21.57
CA LYS A 71 -3.92 -24.74 20.81
C LYS A 71 -4.26 -24.26 19.40
N LEU A 72 -3.32 -23.60 18.76
CA LEU A 72 -3.32 -23.37 17.32
C LEU A 72 -2.50 -24.46 16.64
N TYR A 73 -2.88 -24.80 15.41
CA TYR A 73 -2.30 -25.86 14.61
C TYR A 73 -1.63 -25.28 13.38
N TYR A 74 -0.49 -25.82 12.97
CA TYR A 74 0.17 -25.42 11.75
C TYR A 74 0.92 -26.58 11.11
N PHE A 75 1.11 -26.50 9.80
CA PHE A 75 1.92 -27.40 9.02
C PHE A 75 3.18 -26.64 8.61
N PRO A 76 4.40 -27.08 9.02
CA PRO A 76 5.63 -26.44 8.62
C PRO A 76 5.72 -26.29 7.11
N GLN A 77 6.16 -25.12 6.63
CA GLN A 77 6.37 -24.93 5.20
C GLN A 77 7.46 -25.87 4.69
N LYS A 78 7.21 -26.47 3.55
CA LYS A 78 8.16 -27.31 2.82
C LYS A 78 8.78 -26.49 1.70
N ASP A 79 10.00 -26.80 1.34
CA ASP A 79 10.63 -26.20 0.18
C ASP A 79 9.90 -26.56 -1.11
N PHE A 80 10.04 -25.72 -2.10
CA PHE A 80 9.56 -25.92 -3.45
C PHE A 80 10.67 -26.47 -4.35
N SER A 81 10.30 -26.89 -5.56
CA SER A 81 11.29 -27.30 -6.56
C SER A 81 12.16 -26.10 -6.97
N MET A 82 13.45 -26.31 -7.05
CA MET A 82 14.43 -25.31 -7.51
C MET A 82 14.34 -25.14 -9.02
N ASN A 83 13.90 -23.99 -9.50
CA ASN A 83 13.80 -23.68 -10.92
C ASN A 83 14.02 -22.19 -11.17
N ALA A 84 14.68 -21.85 -12.27
CA ALA A 84 14.76 -20.45 -12.70
C ALA A 84 13.35 -19.94 -13.03
N CYS A 85 12.94 -18.86 -12.33
CA CYS A 85 11.56 -18.40 -12.39
C CYS A 85 11.37 -17.02 -13.02
N LEU A 86 12.42 -16.21 -13.17
CA LEU A 86 12.31 -14.84 -13.69
C LEU A 86 12.31 -14.84 -15.21
N LEU A 87 11.22 -14.32 -15.81
CA LEU A 87 11.03 -14.16 -17.24
C LEU A 87 11.27 -12.73 -17.72
N TRP A 88 11.25 -11.76 -16.78
CA TRP A 88 11.39 -10.34 -17.08
C TRP A 88 12.72 -10.04 -17.80
N LYS A 89 12.63 -9.31 -18.93
CA LYS A 89 13.75 -8.97 -19.81
C LYS A 89 14.07 -7.47 -19.83
N GLY A 90 13.40 -6.69 -18.97
CA GLY A 90 13.66 -5.26 -18.87
C GLY A 90 15.02 -4.97 -18.26
N THR A 91 15.42 -3.70 -18.32
CA THR A 91 16.65 -3.20 -17.72
C THR A 91 16.34 -2.20 -16.62
N LEU A 92 17.02 -2.34 -15.50
CA LEU A 92 16.98 -1.37 -14.43
C LEU A 92 17.90 -0.17 -14.79
N THR A 93 17.49 1.02 -14.38
CA THR A 93 18.44 2.17 -14.39
C THR A 93 19.53 1.93 -13.34
N ASP A 94 20.67 2.62 -13.46
CA ASP A 94 21.78 2.47 -12.50
C ASP A 94 21.37 2.67 -11.04
N TRP A 95 20.43 3.59 -10.80
CA TRP A 95 19.88 3.83 -9.48
C TRP A 95 19.02 2.67 -8.98
N GLN A 96 18.15 2.13 -9.83
CA GLN A 96 17.33 0.98 -9.51
C GLN A 96 18.20 -0.27 -9.32
N GLN A 97 19.24 -0.45 -10.15
CA GLN A 97 20.16 -1.58 -10.04
C GLN A 97 20.87 -1.59 -8.68
N ARG A 98 21.37 -0.45 -8.23
CA ARG A 98 21.99 -0.34 -6.89
C ARG A 98 21.05 -0.75 -5.77
N ILE A 99 19.76 -0.38 -5.85
CA ILE A 99 18.76 -0.79 -4.86
C ILE A 99 18.50 -2.30 -4.95
N SER A 100 18.36 -2.83 -6.17
CA SER A 100 18.14 -4.26 -6.41
C SER A 100 19.29 -5.10 -5.86
N ASP A 101 20.54 -4.73 -6.16
CA ASP A 101 21.74 -5.42 -5.67
C ASP A 101 21.85 -5.33 -4.14
N GLY A 102 21.59 -4.14 -3.58
CA GLY A 102 21.55 -3.95 -2.13
C GLY A 102 20.47 -4.79 -1.45
N LEU A 103 19.29 -4.92 -2.09
CA LEU A 103 18.21 -5.74 -1.58
C LEU A 103 18.56 -7.23 -1.60
N VAL A 104 19.13 -7.73 -2.69
CA VAL A 104 19.63 -9.12 -2.79
C VAL A 104 20.67 -9.39 -1.70
N ALA A 105 21.66 -8.51 -1.54
CA ALA A 105 22.70 -8.66 -0.53
C ALA A 105 22.14 -8.65 0.90
N ASN A 106 21.15 -7.80 1.21
CA ASN A 106 20.53 -7.75 2.52
C ASN A 106 19.67 -9.00 2.80
N VAL A 107 18.94 -9.48 1.79
CA VAL A 107 18.18 -10.74 1.89
C VAL A 107 19.11 -11.94 2.16
N GLU A 108 20.24 -12.03 1.46
CA GLU A 108 21.23 -13.09 1.70
C GLU A 108 21.84 -13.03 3.10
N LYS A 109 22.05 -11.82 3.63
CA LYS A 109 22.52 -11.58 5.01
C LYS A 109 21.42 -11.68 6.06
N ARG A 110 20.17 -11.98 5.64
CA ARG A 110 18.99 -12.04 6.52
C ARG A 110 18.74 -10.73 7.29
N GLN A 111 18.97 -9.60 6.62
CA GLN A 111 18.81 -8.26 7.18
C GLN A 111 17.48 -7.65 6.76
N ALA A 112 16.63 -7.34 7.73
CA ALA A 112 15.40 -6.61 7.50
C ALA A 112 15.71 -5.23 6.89
N THR A 113 14.97 -4.86 5.83
CA THR A 113 15.32 -3.72 4.99
C THR A 113 14.12 -2.80 4.76
N LEU A 114 14.36 -1.50 4.83
CA LEU A 114 13.44 -0.44 4.38
C LEU A 114 13.91 0.08 3.01
N VAL A 115 13.11 -0.11 1.98
CA VAL A 115 13.30 0.52 0.67
C VAL A 115 12.46 1.80 0.64
N HIS A 116 13.11 2.94 0.79
CA HIS A 116 12.50 4.25 0.71
C HIS A 116 12.67 4.81 -0.70
N ALA A 117 11.64 4.70 -1.52
CA ALA A 117 11.70 5.06 -2.93
C ALA A 117 10.53 5.97 -3.32
N VAL A 118 10.84 7.09 -3.98
CA VAL A 118 9.83 8.06 -4.43
C VAL A 118 8.72 7.44 -5.27
N THR A 119 7.59 8.11 -5.34
CA THR A 119 6.50 7.71 -6.23
C THR A 119 6.96 7.72 -7.69
N GLY A 120 6.70 6.65 -8.44
CA GLY A 120 7.16 6.52 -9.83
C GLY A 120 8.63 6.11 -9.98
N ALA A 121 9.25 5.55 -8.93
CA ALA A 121 10.62 5.03 -8.97
C ALA A 121 10.77 3.64 -9.63
N GLY A 122 9.65 2.92 -9.93
CA GLY A 122 9.67 1.54 -10.42
C GLY A 122 10.04 0.55 -9.32
N LYS A 123 9.37 0.64 -8.16
CA LYS A 123 9.64 -0.22 -7.00
C LYS A 123 9.47 -1.71 -7.28
N THR A 124 8.53 -2.08 -8.14
CA THR A 124 8.19 -3.47 -8.43
C THR A 124 9.34 -4.20 -9.09
N GLU A 125 9.93 -3.63 -10.13
CA GLU A 125 10.99 -4.26 -10.92
C GLU A 125 12.30 -4.43 -10.10
N MET A 126 12.56 -3.52 -9.18
CA MET A 126 13.72 -3.60 -8.28
C MET A 126 13.70 -4.81 -7.34
N MET A 127 12.50 -5.35 -7.04
CA MET A 127 12.35 -6.51 -6.15
C MET A 127 12.57 -7.84 -6.87
N TYR A 128 12.49 -7.89 -8.20
CA TYR A 128 12.44 -9.12 -8.97
C TYR A 128 13.64 -10.04 -8.72
N HIS A 129 14.85 -9.50 -8.69
CA HIS A 129 16.05 -10.30 -8.46
C HIS A 129 16.09 -10.91 -7.05
N ALA A 130 15.65 -10.16 -6.02
CA ALA A 130 15.58 -10.68 -4.66
C ALA A 130 14.51 -11.77 -4.52
N VAL A 131 13.33 -11.57 -5.14
CA VAL A 131 12.27 -12.59 -5.20
C VAL A 131 12.74 -13.84 -5.91
N ALA A 132 13.30 -13.68 -7.11
CA ALA A 132 13.80 -14.80 -7.92
C ALA A 132 14.92 -15.56 -7.23
N SER A 133 15.86 -14.89 -6.56
CA SER A 133 16.99 -15.52 -5.88
C SER A 133 16.54 -16.54 -4.81
N LEU A 134 15.44 -16.27 -4.12
CA LEU A 134 14.88 -17.17 -3.12
C LEU A 134 14.04 -18.29 -3.73
N ILE A 135 13.18 -17.96 -4.69
CA ILE A 135 12.33 -18.97 -5.37
C ILE A 135 13.21 -19.97 -6.11
N ASN A 136 14.27 -19.54 -6.77
CA ASN A 136 15.22 -20.41 -7.45
C ASN A 136 15.93 -21.40 -6.48
N LYS A 137 16.01 -21.06 -5.19
CA LYS A 137 16.54 -21.93 -4.12
C LYS A 137 15.46 -22.78 -3.45
N GLY A 138 14.22 -22.77 -3.95
CA GLY A 138 13.08 -23.50 -3.37
C GLY A 138 12.36 -22.77 -2.25
N GLY A 139 12.66 -21.51 -2.02
CA GLY A 139 12.03 -20.70 -0.98
C GLY A 139 10.62 -20.23 -1.34
N ALA A 140 9.89 -19.77 -0.33
CA ALA A 140 8.57 -19.17 -0.43
C ALA A 140 8.63 -17.65 -0.21
N VAL A 141 7.96 -16.88 -1.08
CA VAL A 141 7.95 -15.42 -1.03
C VAL A 141 6.52 -14.90 -1.01
N CYS A 142 6.26 -13.90 -0.17
CA CYS A 142 5.01 -13.15 -0.15
C CYS A 142 5.23 -11.67 -0.42
N LEU A 143 4.52 -11.13 -1.40
CA LEU A 143 4.40 -9.68 -1.62
C LEU A 143 3.05 -9.25 -1.06
N ALA A 144 3.07 -8.38 -0.07
CA ALA A 144 1.87 -7.91 0.61
C ALA A 144 1.67 -6.40 0.43
N SER A 145 0.42 -5.97 0.39
CA SER A 145 0.05 -4.56 0.43
C SER A 145 -1.22 -4.38 1.26
N PRO A 146 -1.41 -3.25 1.94
CA PRO A 146 -2.67 -2.96 2.63
C PRO A 146 -3.86 -2.78 1.66
N ARG A 147 -3.60 -2.59 0.36
CA ARG A 147 -4.62 -2.24 -0.64
C ARG A 147 -4.86 -3.35 -1.65
N ILE A 148 -6.12 -3.69 -1.86
CA ILE A 148 -6.55 -4.73 -2.82
C ILE A 148 -6.14 -4.35 -4.25
N ASP A 149 -6.37 -3.09 -4.64
CA ASP A 149 -6.07 -2.60 -6.00
C ASP A 149 -4.59 -2.80 -6.35
N VAL A 150 -3.69 -2.51 -5.39
CA VAL A 150 -2.24 -2.71 -5.54
C VAL A 150 -1.90 -4.19 -5.66
N CYS A 151 -2.53 -5.05 -4.86
CA CYS A 151 -2.31 -6.50 -4.95
C CYS A 151 -2.74 -7.05 -6.33
N ILE A 152 -3.88 -6.60 -6.87
CA ILE A 152 -4.37 -7.03 -8.18
C ILE A 152 -3.42 -6.56 -9.30
N GLU A 153 -2.97 -5.30 -9.26
CA GLU A 153 -2.03 -4.78 -10.25
C GLU A 153 -0.69 -5.51 -10.19
N LEU A 154 -0.16 -5.72 -8.98
CA LEU A 154 1.07 -6.46 -8.76
C LEU A 154 0.97 -7.91 -9.26
N TYR A 155 -0.13 -8.60 -8.96
CA TYR A 155 -0.39 -9.95 -9.42
C TYR A 155 -0.35 -10.05 -10.96
N LYS A 156 -1.03 -9.15 -11.67
CA LYS A 156 -1.05 -9.12 -13.13
C LYS A 156 0.35 -8.93 -13.73
N ARG A 157 1.18 -8.07 -13.14
CA ARG A 157 2.57 -7.87 -13.57
C ARG A 157 3.41 -9.12 -13.34
N LEU A 158 3.35 -9.67 -12.14
CA LEU A 158 4.14 -10.84 -11.77
C LEU A 158 3.78 -12.09 -12.60
N GLN A 159 2.51 -12.25 -13.02
CA GLN A 159 2.11 -13.32 -13.94
C GLN A 159 2.83 -13.26 -15.30
N ASN A 160 3.18 -12.07 -15.78
CA ASN A 160 3.93 -11.90 -17.02
C ASN A 160 5.44 -12.09 -16.82
N ASP A 161 5.93 -11.75 -15.65
CA ASP A 161 7.36 -11.61 -15.36
C ASP A 161 7.98 -12.83 -14.65
N PHE A 162 7.14 -13.75 -14.14
CA PHE A 162 7.57 -14.99 -13.47
C PHE A 162 6.87 -16.22 -14.04
N SER A 163 7.61 -17.32 -14.16
CA SER A 163 7.12 -18.59 -14.68
C SER A 163 6.43 -19.49 -13.65
N VAL A 164 6.49 -19.13 -12.37
CA VAL A 164 5.87 -19.91 -11.29
C VAL A 164 4.40 -19.52 -11.10
N PRO A 165 3.54 -20.46 -10.65
CA PRO A 165 2.18 -20.12 -10.29
C PRO A 165 2.16 -19.14 -9.12
N ILE A 166 1.18 -18.24 -9.11
CA ILE A 166 1.03 -17.18 -8.10
C ILE A 166 -0.36 -17.26 -7.47
N SER A 167 -0.42 -17.27 -6.15
CA SER A 167 -1.69 -17.19 -5.42
C SER A 167 -1.98 -15.74 -5.03
N LEU A 168 -3.15 -15.22 -5.45
CA LEU A 168 -3.64 -13.89 -5.07
C LEU A 168 -4.63 -14.02 -3.92
N LEU A 169 -4.38 -13.32 -2.81
CA LEU A 169 -5.19 -13.40 -1.60
C LEU A 169 -5.71 -12.05 -1.15
N HIS A 170 -7.02 -11.89 -1.17
CA HIS A 170 -7.76 -10.78 -0.60
C HIS A 170 -9.15 -11.23 -0.12
N GLY A 171 -10.00 -10.31 0.35
CA GLY A 171 -11.29 -10.68 0.96
C GLY A 171 -12.28 -11.42 0.05
N LYS A 172 -12.14 -11.29 -1.27
CA LYS A 172 -13.00 -11.90 -2.29
C LYS A 172 -12.21 -12.73 -3.31
N SER A 173 -10.98 -13.13 -3.00
CA SER A 173 -10.16 -13.97 -3.88
C SER A 173 -10.57 -15.43 -3.82
N ASP A 174 -10.10 -16.21 -4.81
CA ASP A 174 -10.16 -17.65 -4.78
C ASP A 174 -9.45 -18.22 -3.55
N PRO A 175 -9.77 -19.48 -3.16
CA PRO A 175 -9.08 -20.16 -2.08
C PRO A 175 -7.57 -20.24 -2.33
N TYR A 176 -6.79 -20.20 -1.24
CA TYR A 176 -5.36 -20.36 -1.30
C TYR A 176 -4.97 -21.73 -1.86
N PHE A 177 -4.03 -21.74 -2.79
CA PHE A 177 -3.27 -22.94 -3.18
C PHE A 177 -1.79 -22.71 -2.91
N ARG A 178 -1.11 -23.76 -2.49
CA ARG A 178 0.32 -23.69 -2.14
C ARG A 178 1.18 -23.41 -3.35
N THR A 179 1.97 -22.34 -3.29
CA THR A 179 2.82 -21.86 -4.37
C THR A 179 4.04 -21.11 -3.81
N PRO A 180 5.17 -21.06 -4.54
CA PRO A 180 6.36 -20.34 -4.08
C PRO A 180 6.18 -18.83 -4.03
N LEU A 181 5.22 -18.28 -4.78
CA LEU A 181 4.97 -16.84 -4.86
C LEU A 181 3.51 -16.52 -4.50
N VAL A 182 3.33 -15.71 -3.47
CA VAL A 182 2.02 -15.26 -3.00
C VAL A 182 1.93 -13.74 -3.08
N VAL A 183 0.83 -13.21 -3.61
CA VAL A 183 0.45 -11.80 -3.51
C VAL A 183 -0.75 -11.70 -2.58
N ALA A 184 -0.68 -10.87 -1.55
CA ALA A 184 -1.71 -10.84 -0.53
C ALA A 184 -2.00 -9.45 0.02
N THR A 185 -3.24 -9.21 0.47
CA THR A 185 -3.43 -8.07 1.38
C THR A 185 -2.83 -8.38 2.75
N THR A 186 -2.33 -7.35 3.45
CA THR A 186 -1.64 -7.52 4.74
C THR A 186 -2.48 -8.26 5.78
N HIS A 187 -3.82 -8.15 5.74
CA HIS A 187 -4.73 -8.93 6.60
C HIS A 187 -4.67 -10.45 6.34
N GLN A 188 -4.36 -10.87 5.13
CA GLN A 188 -4.26 -12.30 4.82
C GLN A 188 -3.05 -12.96 5.49
N LEU A 189 -2.03 -12.18 5.85
CA LEU A 189 -0.86 -12.66 6.58
C LEU A 189 -1.23 -13.29 7.94
N LEU A 190 -2.35 -12.88 8.55
CA LEU A 190 -2.89 -13.51 9.78
C LEU A 190 -3.22 -15.01 9.64
N LYS A 191 -3.32 -15.51 8.41
CA LYS A 191 -3.58 -16.93 8.12
C LYS A 191 -2.31 -17.77 8.01
N PHE A 192 -1.11 -17.15 8.08
CA PHE A 192 0.17 -17.80 7.89
C PHE A 192 1.01 -17.82 9.16
N TYR A 193 1.88 -18.82 9.27
CA TYR A 193 2.84 -18.95 10.35
C TYR A 193 4.11 -19.61 9.84
N GLN A 194 5.24 -18.90 9.94
CA GLN A 194 6.56 -19.34 9.46
C GLN A 194 6.49 -19.90 8.03
N ALA A 195 5.78 -19.19 7.16
CA ALA A 195 5.45 -19.65 5.82
C ALA A 195 6.46 -19.20 4.77
N PHE A 196 7.05 -18.01 4.94
CA PHE A 196 7.79 -17.34 3.89
C PHE A 196 9.23 -17.07 4.28
N ASP A 197 10.15 -17.32 3.34
CA ASP A 197 11.56 -16.95 3.46
C ASP A 197 11.74 -15.43 3.30
N LEU A 198 10.84 -14.80 2.54
CA LEU A 198 10.81 -13.35 2.32
C LEU A 198 9.37 -12.85 2.34
N VAL A 199 9.11 -11.84 3.13
CA VAL A 199 7.87 -11.06 3.06
C VAL A 199 8.22 -9.61 2.69
N LEU A 200 7.73 -9.16 1.54
CA LEU A 200 7.83 -7.78 1.11
C LEU A 200 6.48 -7.11 1.36
N ILE A 201 6.49 -5.98 2.04
CA ILE A 201 5.27 -5.22 2.32
C ILE A 201 5.39 -3.86 1.64
N ASP A 202 4.59 -3.65 0.60
CA ASP A 202 4.51 -2.36 -0.09
C ASP A 202 3.49 -1.44 0.55
N GLU A 203 3.71 -0.14 0.43
CA GLU A 203 2.88 0.93 1.01
C GLU A 203 2.70 0.79 2.54
N VAL A 204 3.78 0.51 3.27
CA VAL A 204 3.73 0.32 4.74
C VAL A 204 3.28 1.57 5.51
N ASP A 205 3.31 2.73 4.88
CA ASP A 205 2.81 4.01 5.38
C ASP A 205 1.30 4.21 5.14
N ALA A 206 0.64 3.27 4.45
CA ALA A 206 -0.79 3.36 4.15
C ALA A 206 -1.65 2.66 5.20
N PHE A 207 -2.84 3.25 5.46
CA PHE A 207 -3.91 2.55 6.18
C PHE A 207 -4.37 1.32 5.37
N PRO A 208 -4.67 0.19 6.02
CA PRO A 208 -4.70 -0.05 7.47
C PRO A 208 -3.40 -0.61 8.08
N TYR A 209 -2.29 -0.70 7.34
CA TYR A 209 -1.04 -1.27 7.88
C TYR A 209 -0.33 -0.30 8.83
N ALA A 210 -0.25 0.99 8.47
CA ALA A 210 0.37 2.01 9.30
C ALA A 210 -0.30 2.08 10.70
N ASP A 211 0.51 2.12 11.74
CA ASP A 211 0.09 2.20 13.15
C ASP A 211 -0.83 1.04 13.61
N ASN A 212 -0.73 -0.13 12.94
CA ASN A 212 -1.57 -1.29 13.24
C ASN A 212 -0.75 -2.47 13.82
N PRO A 213 -0.70 -2.63 15.16
CA PRO A 213 0.04 -3.71 15.80
C PRO A 213 -0.39 -5.13 15.38
N ILE A 214 -1.68 -5.30 15.04
CA ILE A 214 -2.22 -6.58 14.56
C ILE A 214 -1.53 -6.99 13.26
N LEU A 215 -1.39 -6.06 12.32
CA LEU A 215 -0.78 -6.33 11.03
C LEU A 215 0.75 -6.45 11.11
N TYR A 216 1.38 -5.73 12.04
CA TYR A 216 2.80 -5.93 12.34
C TYR A 216 3.03 -7.35 12.86
N ARG A 217 2.21 -7.79 13.82
CA ARG A 217 2.27 -9.16 14.34
C ARG A 217 2.00 -10.21 13.25
N ALA A 218 1.09 -9.94 12.34
CA ALA A 218 0.79 -10.81 11.20
C ALA A 218 2.01 -11.00 10.29
N ALA A 219 2.74 -9.93 10.00
CA ALA A 219 3.95 -9.99 9.19
C ALA A 219 5.07 -10.77 9.91
N ASP A 220 5.29 -10.50 11.21
CA ASP A 220 6.28 -11.19 12.02
C ASP A 220 5.99 -12.70 12.15
N ASN A 221 4.70 -13.09 12.24
CA ASN A 221 4.32 -14.50 12.32
C ASN A 221 4.42 -15.21 10.96
N ALA A 222 4.16 -14.50 9.86
CA ALA A 222 4.13 -15.08 8.52
C ALA A 222 5.54 -15.40 7.98
N VAL A 223 6.54 -14.60 8.36
CA VAL A 223 7.93 -14.83 7.98
C VAL A 223 8.55 -15.99 8.80
N LYS A 224 9.40 -16.82 8.20
CA LYS A 224 10.17 -17.85 8.91
C LYS A 224 11.12 -17.23 9.93
N VAL A 225 11.56 -18.00 10.93
CA VAL A 225 12.51 -17.53 11.95
C VAL A 225 13.79 -16.98 11.33
N ASP A 226 14.23 -17.60 10.25
CA ASP A 226 15.40 -17.22 9.47
C ASP A 226 15.04 -16.47 8.18
N GLY A 227 13.79 -16.10 8.02
CA GLY A 227 13.30 -15.31 6.90
C GLY A 227 13.54 -13.82 7.07
N VAL A 228 13.19 -13.04 6.04
CA VAL A 228 13.47 -11.61 5.95
C VAL A 228 12.20 -10.82 5.72
N LEU A 229 12.06 -9.69 6.45
CA LEU A 229 11.05 -8.67 6.20
C LEU A 229 11.65 -7.51 5.41
N VAL A 230 10.99 -7.13 4.33
CA VAL A 230 11.32 -5.95 3.53
C VAL A 230 10.11 -5.03 3.48
N PHE A 231 10.33 -3.78 3.81
CA PHE A 231 9.32 -2.73 3.82
C PHE A 231 9.58 -1.76 2.67
N LEU A 232 8.55 -1.47 1.88
CA LEU A 232 8.63 -0.49 0.80
C LEU A 232 7.69 0.68 1.09
N THR A 233 8.19 1.89 0.90
CA THR A 233 7.40 3.11 1.08
C THR A 233 7.93 4.24 0.22
N ALA A 234 7.05 5.18 -0.11
CA ALA A 234 7.48 6.47 -0.66
C ALA A 234 7.60 7.55 0.42
N THR A 235 7.07 7.30 1.61
CA THR A 235 7.13 8.22 2.76
C THR A 235 7.50 7.43 4.01
N SER A 236 8.52 7.88 4.74
CA SER A 236 8.93 7.22 5.97
C SER A 236 8.02 7.62 7.14
N THR A 237 7.80 6.68 8.06
CA THR A 237 7.12 6.93 9.33
C THR A 237 8.12 7.09 10.45
N ASP A 238 7.74 7.80 11.52
CA ASP A 238 8.62 7.99 12.69
C ASP A 238 9.04 6.65 13.33
N GLU A 239 8.21 5.61 13.23
CA GLU A 239 8.53 4.26 13.73
C GLU A 239 9.60 3.59 12.87
N LEU A 240 9.46 3.62 11.54
CA LEU A 240 10.45 3.07 10.62
C LEU A 240 11.79 3.78 10.75
N ASP A 241 11.78 5.12 10.86
CA ASP A 241 12.99 5.91 11.09
C ASP A 241 13.70 5.55 12.40
N LYS A 242 12.94 5.29 13.48
CA LYS A 242 13.51 4.78 14.75
C LYS A 242 14.15 3.40 14.56
N LYS A 243 13.50 2.49 13.83
CA LYS A 243 14.06 1.16 13.54
C LYS A 243 15.34 1.24 12.70
N VAL A 244 15.40 2.16 11.73
CA VAL A 244 16.61 2.42 10.94
C VAL A 244 17.73 2.99 11.83
N LYS A 245 17.44 4.01 12.62
CA LYS A 245 18.43 4.63 13.55
C LYS A 245 18.98 3.65 14.58
N SER A 246 18.16 2.68 15.03
CA SER A 246 18.58 1.63 15.98
C SER A 246 19.30 0.46 15.32
N GLY A 247 19.52 0.48 14.00
CA GLY A 247 20.17 -0.61 13.25
C GLY A 247 19.31 -1.86 13.04
N LYS A 248 18.04 -1.83 13.45
CA LYS A 248 17.09 -2.95 13.26
C LYS A 248 16.62 -3.08 11.81
N LEU A 249 16.69 -2.01 11.03
CA LEU A 249 16.39 -1.98 9.60
C LEU A 249 17.56 -1.36 8.85
N GLN A 250 17.99 -2.00 7.76
CA GLN A 250 18.85 -1.39 6.76
C GLN A 250 18.03 -0.48 5.86
N LYS A 251 18.52 0.71 5.52
CA LYS A 251 17.81 1.63 4.63
C LYS A 251 18.47 1.68 3.27
N LEU A 252 17.66 1.41 2.23
CA LEU A 252 18.01 1.67 0.83
C LEU A 252 17.15 2.82 0.33
N SER A 253 17.75 3.89 -0.18
CA SER A 253 17.03 5.09 -0.61
C SER A 253 17.13 5.29 -2.11
N LEU A 254 15.98 5.44 -2.77
CA LEU A 254 15.87 5.80 -4.18
C LEU A 254 15.09 7.11 -4.32
N PRO A 255 15.78 8.26 -4.29
CA PRO A 255 15.15 9.58 -4.34
C PRO A 255 14.77 10.01 -5.77
N ARG A 256 15.00 9.15 -6.77
CA ARG A 256 14.88 9.46 -8.20
C ARG A 256 13.77 8.65 -8.86
N ARG A 257 12.96 9.32 -9.71
CA ARG A 257 11.99 8.64 -10.59
C ARG A 257 12.72 7.89 -11.70
N PHE A 258 12.08 6.87 -12.27
CA PHE A 258 12.68 6.06 -13.34
C PHE A 258 13.07 6.90 -14.58
N HIS A 259 12.31 7.95 -14.90
CA HIS A 259 12.59 8.84 -16.04
C HIS A 259 13.58 9.98 -15.71
N GLY A 260 14.13 10.01 -14.50
CA GLY A 260 15.20 10.94 -14.14
C GLY A 260 14.79 12.39 -13.89
N ASN A 261 13.51 12.76 -13.90
CA ASN A 261 13.06 14.13 -13.64
C ASN A 261 12.70 14.35 -12.16
N PRO A 262 12.82 15.60 -11.64
CA PRO A 262 12.50 15.91 -10.25
C PRO A 262 11.03 15.70 -9.91
N LEU A 263 10.75 15.52 -8.63
CA LEU A 263 9.40 15.58 -8.09
C LEU A 263 8.87 17.01 -8.19
N VAL A 264 7.61 17.15 -8.59
CA VAL A 264 6.96 18.47 -8.62
C VAL A 264 6.70 18.95 -7.20
N VAL A 265 7.24 20.11 -6.85
CA VAL A 265 7.04 20.73 -5.53
C VAL A 265 5.71 21.47 -5.53
N PRO A 266 4.79 21.18 -4.59
CA PRO A 266 3.49 21.83 -4.54
C PRO A 266 3.61 23.33 -4.22
N GLN A 267 2.79 24.14 -4.90
CA GLN A 267 2.63 25.56 -4.61
C GLN A 267 1.48 25.77 -3.62
N LYS A 268 1.76 26.45 -2.51
CA LYS A 268 0.72 26.80 -1.54
C LYS A 268 -0.09 27.99 -2.04
N VAL A 269 -1.41 27.85 -2.02
CA VAL A 269 -2.35 28.90 -2.41
C VAL A 269 -3.30 29.17 -1.25
N TRP A 270 -3.13 30.33 -0.61
CA TRP A 270 -4.05 30.73 0.44
C TRP A 270 -5.40 31.13 -0.15
N PHE A 271 -6.49 30.63 0.42
CA PHE A 271 -7.85 31.01 0.14
C PHE A 271 -8.65 31.01 1.46
N SER A 272 -9.91 31.42 1.46
CA SER A 272 -10.72 31.45 2.68
C SER A 272 -12.20 31.20 2.40
N LYS A 273 -12.92 30.83 3.45
CA LYS A 273 -14.38 30.67 3.45
C LYS A 273 -14.91 29.63 2.46
N PHE A 274 -14.13 28.56 2.18
CA PHE A 274 -14.52 27.51 1.25
C PHE A 274 -15.92 26.95 1.55
N ASP A 275 -16.17 26.53 2.79
CA ASP A 275 -17.48 25.99 3.22
C ASP A 275 -18.61 27.02 3.09
N THR A 276 -18.33 28.33 3.27
CA THR A 276 -19.32 29.40 3.09
C THR A 276 -19.69 29.57 1.62
N TYR A 277 -18.74 29.44 0.71
CA TYR A 277 -18.98 29.50 -0.73
C TYR A 277 -19.77 28.29 -1.21
N LEU A 278 -19.42 27.06 -0.75
CA LEU A 278 -20.17 25.84 -1.05
C LEU A 278 -21.66 26.00 -0.66
N LYS A 279 -21.95 26.38 0.59
CA LYS A 279 -23.32 26.60 1.08
C LYS A 279 -24.10 27.64 0.26
N LYS A 280 -23.42 28.52 -0.45
CA LYS A 280 -24.03 29.50 -1.35
C LYS A 280 -24.07 29.02 -2.81
N ASN A 281 -23.76 27.77 -3.07
CA ASN A 281 -23.65 27.19 -4.41
C ASN A 281 -22.72 28.01 -5.34
N LYS A 282 -21.55 28.43 -4.82
CA LYS A 282 -20.55 29.24 -5.54
C LYS A 282 -19.14 28.69 -5.36
N LEU A 283 -18.29 28.89 -6.35
CA LEU A 283 -16.85 28.64 -6.23
C LEU A 283 -16.15 29.87 -5.59
N VAL A 284 -15.12 29.56 -4.80
CA VAL A 284 -14.19 30.61 -4.35
C VAL A 284 -13.50 31.20 -5.58
N PRO A 285 -13.51 32.53 -5.78
CA PRO A 285 -13.00 33.12 -7.02
C PRO A 285 -11.56 32.74 -7.37
N LYS A 286 -10.69 32.66 -6.36
CA LYS A 286 -9.29 32.28 -6.56
C LYS A 286 -9.13 30.82 -7.05
N LEU A 287 -9.97 29.91 -6.55
CA LEU A 287 -9.99 28.51 -6.98
C LEU A 287 -10.57 28.41 -8.40
N ARG A 288 -11.67 29.12 -8.70
CA ARG A 288 -12.26 29.18 -10.03
C ARG A 288 -11.24 29.64 -11.08
N ASN A 289 -10.53 30.74 -10.81
CA ASN A 289 -9.52 31.27 -11.72
C ASN A 289 -8.36 30.31 -11.96
N ALA A 290 -7.93 29.59 -10.91
CA ALA A 290 -6.86 28.60 -11.04
C ALA A 290 -7.30 27.41 -11.89
N ILE A 291 -8.54 26.94 -11.71
CA ILE A 291 -9.12 25.86 -12.53
C ILE A 291 -9.26 26.34 -13.99
N GLN A 292 -9.82 27.51 -14.21
CA GLN A 292 -9.99 28.07 -15.56
C GLN A 292 -8.65 28.16 -16.30
N LYS A 293 -7.62 28.72 -15.67
CA LYS A 293 -6.28 28.81 -16.26
C LYS A 293 -5.67 27.42 -16.52
N GLN A 294 -5.92 26.42 -15.66
CA GLN A 294 -5.45 25.07 -15.89
C GLN A 294 -6.18 24.44 -17.09
N ARG A 295 -7.49 24.66 -17.23
CA ARG A 295 -8.26 24.12 -18.36
C ARG A 295 -7.76 24.62 -19.71
N GLU A 296 -7.24 25.85 -19.80
CA GLU A 296 -6.59 26.38 -21.01
C GLU A 296 -5.42 25.53 -21.49
N THR A 297 -4.80 24.72 -20.59
CA THR A 297 -3.70 23.83 -20.94
C THR A 297 -4.13 22.55 -21.67
N GLY A 298 -5.42 22.17 -21.60
CA GLY A 298 -5.98 20.96 -22.16
C GLY A 298 -5.59 19.65 -21.45
N TYR A 299 -4.77 19.70 -20.38
CA TYR A 299 -4.39 18.50 -19.64
C TYR A 299 -5.45 18.05 -18.63
N PRO A 300 -5.59 16.73 -18.35
CA PRO A 300 -6.53 16.25 -17.34
C PRO A 300 -6.29 16.90 -15.98
N LEU A 301 -7.37 17.22 -15.27
CA LEU A 301 -7.31 17.82 -13.94
C LEU A 301 -7.88 16.87 -12.88
N LEU A 302 -7.07 16.50 -11.89
CA LEU A 302 -7.50 15.75 -10.72
C LEU A 302 -7.61 16.69 -9.51
N ILE A 303 -8.81 16.81 -8.93
CA ILE A 303 -9.04 17.65 -7.76
C ILE A 303 -9.31 16.76 -6.54
N PHE A 304 -8.52 16.92 -5.50
CA PHE A 304 -8.75 16.25 -4.24
C PHE A 304 -9.55 17.11 -3.28
N VAL A 305 -10.57 16.50 -2.68
CA VAL A 305 -11.41 17.08 -1.62
C VAL A 305 -11.39 16.21 -0.37
N PRO A 306 -11.47 16.77 0.85
CA PRO A 306 -11.27 15.95 2.06
C PRO A 306 -12.44 15.04 2.38
N GLU A 307 -13.69 15.44 2.13
CA GLU A 307 -14.91 14.77 2.58
C GLU A 307 -15.83 14.44 1.41
N ILE A 308 -16.53 13.30 1.50
CA ILE A 308 -17.42 12.81 0.44
C ILE A 308 -18.59 13.79 0.19
N SER A 309 -19.25 14.25 1.26
CA SER A 309 -20.39 15.18 1.17
C SER A 309 -20.01 16.49 0.47
N LYS A 310 -18.91 17.11 0.91
CA LYS A 310 -18.38 18.33 0.28
C LYS A 310 -17.93 18.09 -1.16
N GLY A 311 -17.41 16.90 -1.46
CA GLY A 311 -17.01 16.51 -2.80
C GLY A 311 -18.17 16.44 -3.77
N LEU A 312 -19.31 15.91 -3.35
CA LEU A 312 -20.55 15.86 -4.15
C LEU A 312 -21.09 17.26 -4.41
N GLU A 313 -21.21 18.10 -3.37
CA GLU A 313 -21.63 19.50 -3.51
C GLU A 313 -20.68 20.26 -4.46
N PHE A 314 -19.38 20.07 -4.28
CA PHE A 314 -18.37 20.73 -5.11
C PHE A 314 -18.44 20.27 -6.57
N ALA A 315 -18.69 18.99 -6.85
CA ALA A 315 -18.86 18.46 -8.20
C ALA A 315 -20.04 19.12 -8.91
N THR A 316 -21.20 19.23 -8.26
CA THR A 316 -22.39 19.91 -8.81
C THR A 316 -22.10 21.39 -9.11
N ILE A 317 -21.38 22.08 -8.23
CA ILE A 317 -21.00 23.47 -8.46
C ILE A 317 -20.02 23.59 -9.62
N MET A 318 -19.11 22.64 -9.75
CA MET A 318 -18.15 22.59 -10.86
C MET A 318 -18.85 22.42 -12.21
N GLU A 319 -19.82 21.51 -12.32
CA GLU A 319 -20.63 21.32 -13.54
C GLU A 319 -21.34 22.62 -13.98
N GLN A 320 -21.87 23.38 -13.03
CA GLN A 320 -22.51 24.68 -13.32
C GLN A 320 -21.53 25.77 -13.79
N ASN A 321 -20.29 25.75 -13.28
CA ASN A 321 -19.28 26.77 -13.58
C ASN A 321 -18.42 26.43 -14.81
N PHE A 322 -18.36 25.17 -15.21
CA PHE A 322 -17.57 24.63 -16.34
C PHE A 322 -18.43 23.68 -17.19
N PRO A 323 -19.49 24.17 -17.84
CA PRO A 323 -20.43 23.33 -18.58
C PRO A 323 -19.81 22.63 -19.80
N GLU A 324 -18.68 23.13 -20.29
CA GLU A 324 -17.93 22.54 -21.42
C GLU A 324 -17.06 21.36 -21.01
N GLU A 325 -16.90 21.11 -19.67
CA GLU A 325 -16.03 20.08 -19.15
C GLU A 325 -16.84 18.85 -18.72
N THR A 326 -16.30 17.66 -19.01
CA THR A 326 -16.86 16.41 -18.48
C THR A 326 -16.29 16.17 -17.09
N ILE A 327 -17.14 16.24 -16.07
CA ILE A 327 -16.74 16.15 -14.66
C ILE A 327 -17.17 14.83 -14.05
N GLY A 328 -16.25 14.14 -13.43
CA GLY A 328 -16.51 12.91 -12.65
C GLY A 328 -16.24 13.11 -11.16
N PHE A 329 -16.97 12.37 -10.31
CA PHE A 329 -16.71 12.30 -8.88
C PHE A 329 -16.50 10.84 -8.42
N VAL A 330 -15.44 10.59 -7.62
CA VAL A 330 -15.11 9.26 -7.10
C VAL A 330 -14.78 9.32 -5.63
N SER A 331 -15.43 8.43 -4.87
CA SER A 331 -15.20 8.21 -3.45
C SER A 331 -15.19 6.71 -3.11
N SER A 332 -15.03 6.37 -1.84
CA SER A 332 -15.18 4.99 -1.36
C SER A 332 -16.62 4.44 -1.48
N GLN A 333 -17.60 5.31 -1.68
CA GLN A 333 -19.03 4.98 -1.81
C GLN A 333 -19.52 4.95 -3.27
N THR A 334 -18.62 5.16 -4.24
CA THR A 334 -18.98 5.18 -5.66
C THR A 334 -18.97 3.75 -6.22
N ASP A 335 -20.14 3.26 -6.66
CA ASP A 335 -20.31 1.88 -7.15
C ASP A 335 -19.59 1.64 -8.47
N ASN A 336 -19.71 2.56 -9.44
CA ASN A 336 -19.10 2.49 -10.77
C ASN A 336 -17.71 3.14 -10.84
N ARG A 337 -16.96 3.09 -9.73
CA ARG A 337 -15.64 3.74 -9.62
C ARG A 337 -14.67 3.38 -10.75
N LEU A 338 -14.65 2.11 -11.16
CA LEU A 338 -13.72 1.64 -12.18
C LEU A 338 -14.01 2.28 -13.55
N GLU A 339 -15.27 2.43 -13.92
CA GLU A 339 -15.69 3.07 -15.18
C GLU A 339 -15.30 4.54 -15.22
N ILE A 340 -15.56 5.28 -14.13
CA ILE A 340 -15.21 6.70 -14.02
C ILE A 340 -13.69 6.89 -14.09
N VAL A 341 -12.92 6.05 -13.39
CA VAL A 341 -11.45 6.10 -13.40
C VAL A 341 -10.90 5.78 -14.81
N GLU A 342 -11.51 4.83 -15.52
CA GLU A 342 -11.12 4.49 -16.89
C GLU A 342 -11.49 5.61 -17.87
N GLY A 343 -12.69 6.18 -17.76
CA GLY A 343 -13.10 7.35 -18.56
C GLY A 343 -12.15 8.56 -18.37
N PHE A 344 -11.66 8.79 -17.12
CA PHE A 344 -10.66 9.83 -16.88
C PHE A 344 -9.29 9.47 -17.48
N ARG A 345 -8.89 8.21 -17.42
CA ARG A 345 -7.65 7.71 -18.05
C ARG A 345 -7.69 7.87 -19.56
N ASN A 346 -8.84 7.59 -20.18
CA ASN A 346 -9.08 7.71 -21.61
C ASN A 346 -9.34 9.15 -22.08
N LYS A 347 -9.35 10.13 -21.14
CA LYS A 347 -9.63 11.55 -21.38
C LYS A 347 -11.08 11.85 -21.81
N GLU A 348 -12.01 10.94 -21.58
CA GLU A 348 -13.45 11.13 -21.74
C GLU A 348 -14.01 12.03 -20.63
N ILE A 349 -13.44 11.89 -19.43
CA ILE A 349 -13.63 12.78 -18.30
C ILE A 349 -12.42 13.72 -18.24
N THR A 350 -12.65 15.02 -18.23
CA THR A 350 -11.59 16.03 -18.27
C THR A 350 -11.20 16.55 -16.90
N ILE A 351 -12.15 16.55 -15.96
CA ILE A 351 -11.95 16.90 -14.55
C ILE A 351 -12.45 15.75 -13.69
N LEU A 352 -11.58 15.18 -12.88
CA LEU A 352 -11.94 14.15 -11.90
C LEU A 352 -11.81 14.72 -10.49
N ILE A 353 -12.92 14.75 -9.74
CA ILE A 353 -12.94 15.12 -8.33
C ILE A 353 -12.90 13.83 -7.50
N SER A 354 -12.03 13.76 -6.51
CA SER A 354 -11.87 12.57 -5.70
C SER A 354 -11.58 12.91 -4.24
N THR A 355 -11.95 12.01 -3.35
CA THR A 355 -11.40 11.98 -2.00
C THR A 355 -10.01 11.31 -2.01
N THR A 356 -9.42 11.07 -0.85
CA THR A 356 -8.12 10.39 -0.72
C THR A 356 -8.08 8.98 -1.33
N ILE A 357 -9.21 8.45 -1.82
CA ILE A 357 -9.28 7.11 -2.42
C ILE A 357 -8.36 6.96 -3.64
N LEU A 358 -8.12 8.02 -4.40
CA LEU A 358 -7.24 8.02 -5.57
C LEU A 358 -5.83 8.57 -5.28
N GLU A 359 -5.44 8.77 -4.02
CA GLU A 359 -4.06 9.16 -3.69
C GLU A 359 -3.04 8.07 -4.04
N ARG A 360 -3.48 6.81 -4.20
CA ARG A 360 -2.66 5.62 -4.48
C ARG A 360 -3.36 4.69 -5.48
N GLY A 361 -2.67 3.67 -5.97
CA GLY A 361 -3.23 2.53 -6.72
C GLY A 361 -3.58 2.78 -8.20
N VAL A 362 -3.51 4.01 -8.72
CA VAL A 362 -3.81 4.31 -10.14
C VAL A 362 -2.80 5.29 -10.73
N THR A 363 -2.59 5.23 -12.03
CA THR A 363 -1.71 6.16 -12.75
C THR A 363 -2.53 6.90 -13.81
N PHE A 364 -2.39 8.22 -13.83
CA PHE A 364 -3.01 9.09 -14.82
C PHE A 364 -1.89 9.85 -15.56
N PRO A 365 -1.66 9.56 -16.85
CA PRO A 365 -0.61 10.24 -17.62
C PRO A 365 -0.93 11.73 -17.78
N GLY A 366 0.09 12.57 -17.56
CA GLY A 366 0.01 14.01 -17.84
C GLY A 366 -0.96 14.81 -16.96
N VAL A 367 -1.39 14.29 -15.81
CA VAL A 367 -2.38 14.91 -14.93
C VAL A 367 -1.81 16.11 -14.18
N ASP A 368 -2.62 17.18 -14.05
CA ASP A 368 -2.45 18.27 -13.10
C ASP A 368 -3.28 18.01 -11.85
N VAL A 369 -2.83 18.51 -10.71
CA VAL A 369 -3.45 18.23 -9.42
C VAL A 369 -3.72 19.51 -8.63
N ILE A 370 -4.93 19.61 -8.10
CA ILE A 370 -5.33 20.60 -7.10
C ILE A 370 -5.82 19.88 -5.85
N VAL A 371 -5.31 20.25 -4.69
CA VAL A 371 -5.80 19.79 -3.38
C VAL A 371 -6.56 20.94 -2.73
N VAL A 372 -7.86 20.76 -2.54
CA VAL A 372 -8.75 21.74 -1.89
C VAL A 372 -8.77 21.47 -0.39
N GLN A 373 -8.71 22.51 0.43
CA GLN A 373 -8.58 22.42 1.88
C GLN A 373 -7.41 21.52 2.30
N ALA A 374 -6.23 21.68 1.72
CA ALA A 374 -5.03 20.89 2.02
C ALA A 374 -4.64 20.92 3.51
N ASN A 375 -5.17 21.88 4.29
CA ASN A 375 -5.03 21.97 5.74
C ASN A 375 -6.00 21.09 6.52
N HIS A 376 -6.92 20.36 5.85
CA HIS A 376 -7.88 19.49 6.53
C HIS A 376 -7.17 18.32 7.21
N TYR A 377 -7.64 17.90 8.40
CA TYR A 377 -6.99 16.87 9.22
C TYR A 377 -6.89 15.48 8.54
N LEU A 378 -7.74 15.19 7.56
CA LEU A 378 -7.68 13.96 6.77
C LEU A 378 -6.44 13.89 5.84
N TYR A 379 -5.82 15.03 5.52
CA TYR A 379 -4.59 15.06 4.76
C TYR A 379 -3.37 14.96 5.67
N THR A 380 -2.81 13.76 5.77
CA THR A 380 -1.51 13.53 6.41
C THR A 380 -0.38 14.01 5.51
N SER A 381 0.83 14.17 6.03
CA SER A 381 2.01 14.47 5.20
C SER A 381 2.25 13.38 4.15
N SER A 382 2.10 12.11 4.52
CA SER A 382 2.20 10.97 3.60
C SER A 382 1.18 11.07 2.46
N SER A 383 -0.10 11.32 2.78
CA SER A 383 -1.16 11.53 1.80
C SER A 383 -0.81 12.63 0.81
N LEU A 384 -0.36 13.79 1.29
CA LEU A 384 0.02 14.92 0.45
C LEU A 384 1.24 14.63 -0.45
N VAL A 385 2.23 13.88 0.04
CA VAL A 385 3.38 13.42 -0.78
C VAL A 385 2.91 12.46 -1.87
N GLN A 386 2.03 11.51 -1.55
CA GLN A 386 1.49 10.55 -2.52
C GLN A 386 0.65 11.25 -3.61
N ILE A 387 -0.21 12.20 -3.20
CA ILE A 387 -0.98 13.04 -4.13
C ILE A 387 -0.04 13.85 -5.02
N SER A 388 0.99 14.48 -4.45
CA SER A 388 2.01 15.23 -5.20
C SER A 388 2.72 14.35 -6.22
N GLY A 389 2.97 13.11 -5.86
CA GLY A 389 3.57 12.11 -6.71
C GLY A 389 2.73 11.72 -7.94
N ARG A 390 1.47 12.16 -8.05
CA ARG A 390 0.64 11.95 -9.25
C ARG A 390 1.08 12.82 -10.43
N VAL A 391 1.59 14.01 -10.13
CA VAL A 391 2.04 14.97 -11.16
C VAL A 391 3.41 14.57 -11.70
N GLY A 392 3.58 14.69 -13.02
CA GLY A 392 4.86 14.45 -13.67
C GLY A 392 5.29 12.99 -13.69
N ARG A 393 4.37 12.02 -13.75
CA ARG A 393 4.68 10.58 -13.85
C ARG A 393 5.02 10.10 -15.26
N SER A 394 4.57 10.82 -16.29
CA SER A 394 4.83 10.47 -17.68
C SER A 394 6.16 11.04 -18.15
N MET A 395 6.88 10.31 -18.98
CA MET A 395 8.08 10.81 -19.66
C MET A 395 7.76 11.99 -20.59
N ASP A 396 6.61 11.94 -21.27
CA ASP A 396 6.17 12.99 -22.17
C ASP A 396 5.80 14.29 -21.44
N ARG A 397 5.45 14.20 -20.16
CA ARG A 397 5.14 15.35 -19.31
C ARG A 397 5.68 15.11 -17.89
N PRO A 398 6.98 15.31 -17.67
CA PRO A 398 7.63 15.08 -16.37
C PRO A 398 7.35 16.18 -15.34
N THR A 399 6.62 17.24 -15.73
CA THR A 399 6.19 18.36 -14.90
C THR A 399 4.67 18.49 -14.91
N GLY A 400 4.13 19.50 -14.23
CA GLY A 400 2.69 19.79 -14.24
C GLY A 400 2.30 20.75 -13.13
N LEU A 401 1.04 21.15 -13.10
CA LEU A 401 0.47 22.01 -12.06
C LEU A 401 0.18 21.19 -10.81
N LEU A 402 0.65 21.66 -9.66
CA LEU A 402 0.37 21.09 -8.34
C LEU A 402 0.10 22.20 -7.33
N LEU A 403 -1.18 22.38 -6.96
CA LEU A 403 -1.59 23.44 -6.06
C LEU A 403 -2.22 22.88 -4.78
N PHE A 404 -1.79 23.40 -3.64
CA PHE A 404 -2.39 23.17 -2.34
C PHE A 404 -3.16 24.40 -1.89
N PHE A 405 -4.49 24.37 -2.07
CA PHE A 405 -5.39 25.40 -1.53
C PHE A 405 -5.64 25.16 -0.05
N HIS A 406 -5.34 26.16 0.79
CA HIS A 406 -5.43 26.05 2.24
C HIS A 406 -5.93 27.34 2.90
N GLU A 407 -6.61 27.20 4.04
CA GLU A 407 -7.10 28.29 4.90
C GLU A 407 -6.14 28.58 6.08
N GLY A 408 -5.02 27.87 6.14
CA GLY A 408 -3.92 28.01 7.09
C GLY A 408 -2.89 26.91 6.82
N SER A 409 -1.60 27.19 6.97
CA SER A 409 -0.57 26.18 6.78
C SER A 409 -0.54 25.22 7.98
N THR A 410 -0.45 23.92 7.72
CA THR A 410 -0.36 22.87 8.75
C THR A 410 1.00 22.19 8.74
N ARG A 411 1.33 21.51 9.83
CA ARG A 411 2.55 20.66 9.89
C ARG A 411 2.58 19.63 8.78
N SER A 412 1.42 19.06 8.39
CA SER A 412 1.32 18.09 7.29
C SER A 412 1.75 18.69 5.96
N ILE A 413 1.30 19.91 5.64
CA ILE A 413 1.68 20.63 4.41
C ILE A 413 3.19 20.91 4.40
N GLU A 414 3.71 21.48 5.48
CA GLU A 414 5.13 21.86 5.54
C GLU A 414 6.04 20.62 5.50
N LYS A 415 5.67 19.54 6.22
CA LYS A 415 6.42 18.28 6.21
C LYS A 415 6.42 17.64 4.81
N ALA A 416 5.28 17.63 4.12
CA ALA A 416 5.18 17.08 2.76
C ALA A 416 6.05 17.86 1.76
N ILE A 417 6.01 19.19 1.81
CA ILE A 417 6.84 20.04 0.93
C ILE A 417 8.33 19.86 1.24
N ALA A 418 8.70 19.81 2.52
CA ALA A 418 10.08 19.61 2.94
C ALA A 418 10.62 18.24 2.47
N GLU A 419 9.81 17.18 2.59
CA GLU A 419 10.18 15.83 2.16
C GLU A 419 10.40 15.77 0.64
N ILE A 420 9.51 16.36 -0.17
CA ILE A 420 9.66 16.42 -1.63
C ILE A 420 10.92 17.19 -2.02
N LYS A 421 11.21 18.33 -1.38
CA LYS A 421 12.42 19.10 -1.61
C LYS A 421 13.68 18.31 -1.21
N GLN A 422 13.65 17.62 -0.07
CA GLN A 422 14.74 16.79 0.38
C GLN A 422 15.04 15.65 -0.60
N MET A 423 14.02 14.97 -1.10
CA MET A 423 14.16 13.93 -2.13
C MET A 423 14.79 14.48 -3.41
N ASN A 424 14.36 15.65 -3.88
CA ASN A 424 14.94 16.30 -5.04
C ASN A 424 16.43 16.64 -4.81
N LYS A 425 16.78 17.11 -3.61
CA LYS A 425 18.17 17.39 -3.23
C LYS A 425 19.03 16.11 -3.20
N GLU A 426 18.52 15.03 -2.60
CA GLU A 426 19.19 13.73 -2.58
C GLU A 426 19.38 13.13 -3.97
N ALA A 427 18.47 13.45 -4.90
CA ALA A 427 18.58 13.08 -6.31
C ALA A 427 19.53 13.96 -7.12
N GLY A 428 20.07 15.04 -6.54
CA GLY A 428 21.01 15.95 -7.19
C GLY A 428 20.36 17.00 -8.10
N TYR A 429 19.09 17.36 -7.87
CA TYR A 429 18.37 18.36 -8.68
C TYR A 429 18.44 19.79 -8.13
N VAL A 430 18.98 20.01 -6.92
CA VAL A 430 19.16 21.36 -6.31
C VAL A 430 20.47 21.41 -5.58
#